data_e82ac1953b7460aa1425b14dff95488b
#
_entry.id   e82ac1953b7460aa1425b14dff95488b
#
_cell.length_a   1.000
_cell.length_b   1.000
_cell.length_c   1.000
_cell.angle_alpha   90.00
_cell.angle_beta   90.00
_cell.angle_gamma   90.00
#
_symmetry.space_group_name_H-M   'P 1'
#
loop_
_entity.id
_entity.type
_entity.pdbx_description
1 polymer ?
#
loop_
_entity_poly.entity_id
_entity_poly.type
_entity_poly.pdbx_seq_one_letter_code
_entity_poly.pdbx_strand_id
1 'polypeptide(L)'
;MSPSYLLKVVTVGSASVGKTSIIIRYSTGVFREHYSPTLGTGFAYKKLQVDNNFINLQIWDLGSQDFLERVRANYYIGTQGVIFLFDVTAWETLHDVLEWKKEVDRNVEDYQAILVGNKTDLVEDRVVPPEEGMNLANQLGIDYIETSVRDDKNVNRAFEMIARRICESLY
;
A
#
# COMPACT_ATOMS: atom_id res chain seq x y z
N MET A 1 11.96 -20.22 20.61
CA MET A 1 11.64 -18.79 20.42
C MET A 1 10.92 -18.62 19.09
N SER A 2 9.80 -17.90 19.07
CA SER A 2 9.13 -17.60 17.81
C SER A 2 10.02 -16.67 16.96
N PRO A 3 10.12 -16.90 15.63
CA PRO A 3 10.96 -16.09 14.79
C PRO A 3 10.47 -14.62 14.77
N SER A 4 11.41 -13.70 14.69
CA SER A 4 11.13 -12.27 14.57
C SER A 4 11.71 -11.76 13.25
N TYR A 5 10.88 -11.11 12.45
CA TYR A 5 11.23 -10.60 11.13
C TYR A 5 11.18 -9.08 11.10
N LEU A 6 12.10 -8.47 10.38
CA LEU A 6 12.04 -7.07 10.00
C LEU A 6 11.63 -7.01 8.53
N LEU A 7 10.45 -6.48 8.25
CA LEU A 7 9.90 -6.39 6.90
C LEU A 7 9.80 -4.94 6.46
N LYS A 8 10.22 -4.68 5.22
CA LYS A 8 10.09 -3.37 4.58
C LYS A 8 8.99 -3.40 3.52
N VAL A 9 8.00 -2.52 3.70
CA VAL A 9 6.88 -2.33 2.78
C VAL A 9 6.86 -0.88 2.31
N VAL A 10 6.65 -0.67 1.03
CA VAL A 10 6.41 0.66 0.45
C VAL A 10 4.97 0.78 -0.04
N THR A 11 4.41 1.98 0.05
CA THR A 11 3.11 2.32 -0.52
C THR A 11 3.33 3.22 -1.72
N VAL A 12 2.72 2.88 -2.84
CA VAL A 12 2.79 3.66 -4.08
C VAL A 12 1.41 3.84 -4.70
N GLY A 13 1.25 4.89 -5.43
CA GLY A 13 0.00 5.26 -6.09
C GLY A 13 -0.03 6.75 -6.36
N SER A 14 -1.03 7.18 -7.13
CA SER A 14 -1.23 8.58 -7.51
C SER A 14 -1.42 9.49 -6.30
N ALA A 15 -1.30 10.79 -6.51
CA ALA A 15 -1.57 11.78 -5.46
C ALA A 15 -3.01 11.64 -4.94
N SER A 16 -3.19 11.86 -3.65
CA SER A 16 -4.50 11.93 -2.99
C SER A 16 -5.31 10.62 -2.96
N VAL A 17 -4.71 9.49 -3.25
CA VAL A 17 -5.40 8.18 -3.12
C VAL A 17 -5.52 7.69 -1.67
N GLY A 18 -4.80 8.32 -0.75
CA GLY A 18 -4.85 8.01 0.68
C GLY A 18 -3.65 7.24 1.23
N LYS A 19 -2.49 7.26 0.55
CA LYS A 19 -1.27 6.58 1.02
C LYS A 19 -0.85 7.01 2.41
N THR A 20 -0.70 8.31 2.63
CA THR A 20 -0.35 8.89 3.93
C THR A 20 -1.42 8.59 4.98
N SER A 21 -2.70 8.76 4.60
CA SER A 21 -3.83 8.54 5.50
C SER A 21 -3.93 7.10 5.99
N ILE A 22 -3.75 6.11 5.11
CA ILE A 22 -3.84 4.69 5.49
C ILE A 22 -2.70 4.30 6.43
N ILE A 23 -1.49 4.82 6.20
CA ILE A 23 -0.33 4.57 7.05
C ILE A 23 -0.53 5.17 8.44
N ILE A 24 -0.99 6.42 8.52
CA ILE A 24 -1.26 7.10 9.80
C ILE A 24 -2.39 6.39 10.55
N ARG A 25 -3.48 6.02 9.86
CA ARG A 25 -4.58 5.27 10.47
C ARG A 25 -4.10 3.95 11.07
N TYR A 26 -3.33 3.19 10.30
CA TYR A 26 -2.78 1.91 10.75
C TYR A 26 -1.83 2.05 11.91
N SER A 27 -0.92 3.03 11.87
CA SER A 27 0.15 3.18 12.88
C SER A 27 -0.32 3.88 14.16
N THR A 28 -1.27 4.81 14.08
CA THR A 28 -1.69 5.67 15.21
C THR A 28 -3.17 5.53 15.59
N GLY A 29 -4.01 4.97 14.71
CA GLY A 29 -5.46 4.92 14.90
C GLY A 29 -6.19 6.24 14.58
N VAL A 30 -5.49 7.28 14.13
CA VAL A 30 -6.06 8.61 13.86
C VAL A 30 -6.45 8.75 12.40
N PHE A 31 -7.55 9.45 12.13
CA PHE A 31 -7.97 9.89 10.80
C PHE A 31 -8.17 11.40 10.77
N ARG A 32 -7.74 12.03 9.67
CA ARG A 32 -8.01 13.43 9.35
C ARG A 32 -8.53 13.52 7.93
N GLU A 33 -9.51 14.40 7.68
CA GLU A 33 -10.11 14.56 6.34
C GLU A 33 -9.13 15.12 5.31
N HIS A 34 -8.20 15.96 5.75
CA HIS A 34 -7.26 16.64 4.87
C HIS A 34 -5.83 16.42 5.35
N TYR A 35 -4.99 15.94 4.44
CA TYR A 35 -3.55 15.85 4.58
C TYR A 35 -2.87 16.68 3.51
N SER A 36 -1.78 17.35 3.88
CA SER A 36 -0.90 17.96 2.89
C SER A 36 -0.24 16.87 2.02
N PRO A 37 0.02 17.15 0.72
CA PRO A 37 0.77 16.20 -0.11
C PRO A 37 2.10 15.83 0.53
N THR A 38 2.46 14.53 0.44
CA THR A 38 3.74 14.04 0.95
C THR A 38 4.86 14.53 0.04
N LEU A 39 5.73 15.37 0.59
CA LEU A 39 6.95 15.83 -0.08
C LEU A 39 8.10 14.92 0.31
N GLY A 40 8.56 14.10 -0.65
CA GLY A 40 9.62 13.12 -0.42
C GLY A 40 9.07 11.82 0.13
N THR A 41 9.38 11.48 1.37
CA THR A 41 9.00 10.23 2.01
C THR A 41 8.52 10.43 3.43
N GLY A 42 7.58 9.54 3.86
CA GLY A 42 7.21 9.36 5.25
C GLY A 42 7.58 7.95 5.71
N PHE A 43 7.71 7.75 7.01
CA PHE A 43 8.06 6.47 7.61
C PHE A 43 7.17 6.18 8.81
N ALA A 44 6.71 4.93 8.91
CA ALA A 44 6.03 4.41 10.08
C ALA A 44 6.60 3.03 10.47
N TYR A 45 6.45 2.69 11.73
CA TYR A 45 6.90 1.43 12.28
C TYR A 45 5.78 0.81 13.09
N LYS A 46 5.49 -0.46 12.85
CA LYS A 46 4.45 -1.20 13.55
C LYS A 46 4.92 -2.61 13.89
N LYS A 47 4.65 -3.03 15.13
CA LYS A 47 4.80 -4.44 15.53
C LYS A 47 3.46 -5.14 15.34
N LEU A 48 3.49 -6.31 14.73
CA LEU A 48 2.32 -7.17 14.59
C LEU A 48 2.74 -8.63 14.70
N GLN A 49 1.75 -9.48 14.88
CA GLN A 49 1.93 -10.92 14.87
C GLN A 49 1.11 -11.52 13.73
N VAL A 50 1.75 -12.32 12.90
CA VAL A 50 1.11 -13.10 11.85
C VAL A 50 1.42 -14.56 12.11
N ASP A 51 0.38 -15.33 12.42
CA ASP A 51 0.51 -16.71 12.90
C ASP A 51 1.45 -16.80 14.11
N ASN A 52 2.54 -17.54 14.01
CA ASN A 52 3.54 -17.68 15.07
C ASN A 52 4.75 -16.74 14.91
N ASN A 53 4.70 -15.81 13.95
CA ASN A 53 5.81 -14.91 13.64
C ASN A 53 5.59 -13.54 14.25
N PHE A 54 6.60 -13.00 14.92
CA PHE A 54 6.63 -11.60 15.32
C PHE A 54 7.23 -10.75 14.21
N ILE A 55 6.52 -9.72 13.80
CA ILE A 55 6.89 -8.88 12.66
C ILE A 55 7.11 -7.45 13.11
N ASN A 56 8.25 -6.91 12.76
CA ASN A 56 8.56 -5.49 12.84
C ASN A 56 8.40 -4.91 11.43
N LEU A 57 7.27 -4.27 11.18
CA LEU A 57 6.92 -3.75 9.86
C LEU A 57 7.38 -2.30 9.73
N GLN A 58 8.26 -2.05 8.78
CA GLN A 58 8.64 -0.72 8.32
C GLN A 58 7.79 -0.36 7.11
N ILE A 59 7.10 0.77 7.19
CA ILE A 59 6.18 1.23 6.16
C ILE A 59 6.68 2.57 5.65
N TRP A 60 6.93 2.65 4.34
CA TRP A 60 7.40 3.86 3.68
C TRP A 60 6.29 4.46 2.81
N ASP A 61 5.98 5.73 3.07
CA ASP A 61 5.08 6.54 2.27
C ASP A 61 5.90 7.31 1.23
N LEU A 62 5.78 6.92 -0.03
CA LEU A 62 6.56 7.53 -1.10
C LEU A 62 5.72 8.60 -1.80
N GLY A 63 6.20 9.84 -1.81
CA GLY A 63 5.58 10.95 -2.53
C GLY A 63 5.45 10.63 -4.02
N SER A 64 4.30 10.96 -4.60
CA SER A 64 3.94 10.58 -5.97
C SER A 64 4.41 11.55 -7.07
N GLN A 65 5.01 12.67 -6.70
CA GLN A 65 5.44 13.71 -7.66
C GLN A 65 6.51 13.15 -8.61
N ASP A 66 6.40 13.46 -9.91
CA ASP A 66 7.31 12.98 -10.95
C ASP A 66 8.77 13.36 -10.69
N PHE A 67 9.00 14.59 -10.21
CA PHE A 67 10.36 15.04 -9.89
C PHE A 67 11.03 14.24 -8.75
N LEU A 68 10.26 13.45 -7.98
CA LEU A 68 10.78 12.59 -6.92
C LEU A 68 11.15 11.19 -7.39
N GLU A 69 10.96 10.83 -8.66
CA GLU A 69 11.21 9.47 -9.16
C GLU A 69 12.63 8.99 -8.83
N ARG A 70 13.64 9.83 -9.04
CA ARG A 70 15.04 9.49 -8.72
C ARG A 70 15.28 9.34 -7.23
N VAL A 71 14.56 10.13 -6.41
CA VAL A 71 14.64 10.02 -4.95
C VAL A 71 13.96 8.73 -4.49
N ARG A 72 12.79 8.41 -5.04
CA ARG A 72 12.08 7.16 -4.72
C ARG A 72 12.95 5.93 -4.98
N ALA A 73 13.76 5.94 -6.04
CA ALA A 73 14.65 4.83 -6.37
C ALA A 73 15.53 4.39 -5.19
N ASN A 74 16.01 5.35 -4.39
CA ASN A 74 16.81 5.05 -3.20
C ASN A 74 15.98 4.37 -2.08
N TYR A 75 14.70 4.69 -1.99
CA TYR A 75 13.81 4.14 -0.96
C TYR A 75 13.26 2.76 -1.32
N TYR A 76 13.34 2.35 -2.59
CA TYR A 76 12.98 0.99 -3.00
C TYR A 76 13.98 -0.08 -2.56
N ILE A 77 15.22 0.29 -2.24
CA ILE A 77 16.26 -0.66 -1.82
C ILE A 77 15.80 -1.45 -0.59
N GLY A 78 15.88 -2.78 -0.68
CA GLY A 78 15.48 -3.67 0.41
C GLY A 78 13.96 -3.85 0.58
N THR A 79 13.15 -3.35 -0.33
CA THR A 79 11.69 -3.55 -0.32
C THR A 79 11.34 -5.02 -0.52
N GLN A 80 10.50 -5.55 0.37
CA GLN A 80 10.00 -6.93 0.33
C GLN A 80 8.52 -6.97 -0.01
N GLY A 81 7.79 -5.88 0.25
CA GLY A 81 6.37 -5.76 -0.07
C GLY A 81 5.99 -4.41 -0.63
N VAL A 82 4.99 -4.40 -1.49
CA VAL A 82 4.45 -3.20 -2.12
C VAL A 82 2.93 -3.17 -1.99
N ILE A 83 2.40 -2.06 -1.53
CA ILE A 83 0.97 -1.78 -1.55
C ILE A 83 0.72 -0.78 -2.66
N PHE A 84 0.05 -1.23 -3.72
CA PHE A 84 -0.47 -0.37 -4.77
C PHE A 84 -1.84 0.15 -4.35
N LEU A 85 -1.98 1.46 -4.28
CA LEU A 85 -3.20 2.10 -3.80
C LEU A 85 -3.85 2.93 -4.92
N PHE A 86 -5.17 2.79 -5.08
CA PHE A 86 -5.97 3.66 -5.93
C PHE A 86 -7.22 4.15 -5.19
N ASP A 87 -7.87 5.15 -5.76
CA ASP A 87 -9.09 5.77 -5.24
C ASP A 87 -10.29 5.29 -6.05
N VAL A 88 -11.26 4.64 -5.41
CA VAL A 88 -12.46 4.12 -6.11
C VAL A 88 -13.34 5.21 -6.70
N THR A 89 -13.09 6.49 -6.35
CA THR A 89 -13.79 7.65 -6.90
C THR A 89 -13.09 8.27 -8.12
N ALA A 90 -11.93 7.70 -8.54
CA ALA A 90 -11.11 8.27 -9.62
C ALA A 90 -10.51 7.16 -10.51
N TRP A 91 -11.09 6.96 -11.70
CA TRP A 91 -10.65 5.95 -12.66
C TRP A 91 -9.16 6.03 -13.02
N GLU A 92 -8.67 7.23 -13.22
CA GLU A 92 -7.27 7.46 -13.60
C GLU A 92 -6.30 6.87 -12.59
N THR A 93 -6.65 6.86 -11.30
CA THR A 93 -5.79 6.32 -10.26
C THR A 93 -5.65 4.80 -10.33
N LEU A 94 -6.68 4.09 -10.82
CA LEU A 94 -6.60 2.66 -11.12
C LEU A 94 -5.68 2.39 -12.33
N HIS A 95 -5.84 3.16 -13.40
CA HIS A 95 -4.99 3.04 -14.59
C HIS A 95 -3.52 3.33 -14.28
N ASP A 96 -3.27 4.32 -13.44
CA ASP A 96 -1.92 4.71 -13.01
C ASP A 96 -1.19 3.60 -12.24
N VAL A 97 -1.90 2.64 -11.65
CA VAL A 97 -1.29 1.49 -10.98
C VAL A 97 -0.31 0.75 -11.89
N LEU A 98 -0.61 0.64 -13.18
CA LEU A 98 0.28 -0.01 -14.15
C LEU A 98 1.61 0.74 -14.31
N GLU A 99 1.59 2.06 -14.29
CA GLU A 99 2.80 2.88 -14.36
C GLU A 99 3.61 2.77 -13.05
N TRP A 100 2.94 2.76 -11.90
CA TRP A 100 3.58 2.51 -10.61
C TRP A 100 4.22 1.13 -10.56
N LYS A 101 3.53 0.11 -11.08
CA LYS A 101 4.07 -1.25 -11.19
C LYS A 101 5.37 -1.28 -12.02
N LYS A 102 5.38 -0.58 -13.14
CA LYS A 102 6.60 -0.46 -13.98
C LYS A 102 7.74 0.22 -13.22
N GLU A 103 7.47 1.27 -12.47
CA GLU A 103 8.50 1.94 -11.65
C GLU A 103 9.06 1.00 -10.59
N VAL A 104 8.21 0.27 -9.89
CA VAL A 104 8.65 -0.72 -8.89
C VAL A 104 9.49 -1.81 -9.55
N ASP A 105 9.03 -2.38 -10.66
CA ASP A 105 9.73 -3.46 -11.38
C ASP A 105 11.11 -3.04 -11.89
N ARG A 106 11.33 -1.76 -12.17
CA ARG A 106 12.65 -1.25 -12.52
C ARG A 106 13.63 -1.16 -11.32
N ASN A 107 13.09 -1.12 -10.11
CA ASN A 107 13.88 -0.87 -8.89
C ASN A 107 13.95 -2.06 -7.93
N VAL A 108 13.02 -3.01 -8.04
CA VAL A 108 12.90 -4.16 -7.13
C VAL A 108 12.72 -5.44 -7.96
N GLU A 109 13.61 -6.40 -7.79
CA GLU A 109 13.57 -7.64 -8.57
C GLU A 109 12.54 -8.63 -8.04
N ASP A 110 12.45 -8.78 -6.72
CA ASP A 110 11.57 -9.75 -6.05
C ASP A 110 10.83 -9.09 -4.89
N TYR A 111 9.51 -9.10 -4.95
CA TYR A 111 8.66 -8.54 -3.91
C TYR A 111 7.26 -9.16 -3.94
N GLN A 112 6.59 -9.12 -2.81
CA GLN A 112 5.17 -9.44 -2.72
C GLN A 112 4.35 -8.16 -2.87
N ALA A 113 3.14 -8.26 -3.40
CA ALA A 113 2.30 -7.08 -3.57
C ALA A 113 0.83 -7.35 -3.30
N ILE A 114 0.11 -6.31 -2.96
CA ILE A 114 -1.36 -6.26 -2.93
C ILE A 114 -1.85 -4.99 -3.64
N LEU A 115 -3.07 -5.04 -4.14
CA LEU A 115 -3.79 -3.90 -4.68
C LEU A 115 -4.88 -3.47 -3.70
N VAL A 116 -4.93 -2.19 -3.38
CA VAL A 116 -5.90 -1.62 -2.44
C VAL A 116 -6.75 -0.56 -3.13
N GLY A 117 -8.07 -0.77 -3.16
CA GLY A 117 -9.04 0.24 -3.58
C GLY A 117 -9.57 0.98 -2.35
N ASN A 118 -9.19 2.24 -2.21
CA ASN A 118 -9.50 3.05 -1.03
C ASN A 118 -10.66 4.02 -1.27
N LYS A 119 -11.18 4.57 -0.17
CA LYS A 119 -12.29 5.54 -0.09
C LYS A 119 -13.66 4.93 -0.39
N THR A 120 -13.86 3.68 0.00
CA THR A 120 -15.16 2.98 -0.19
C THR A 120 -16.31 3.57 0.61
N ASP A 121 -16.05 4.44 1.58
CA ASP A 121 -17.04 5.24 2.31
C ASP A 121 -17.73 6.29 1.41
N LEU A 122 -17.07 6.73 0.33
CA LEU A 122 -17.62 7.71 -0.61
C LEU A 122 -18.53 7.02 -1.65
N VAL A 123 -19.60 6.41 -1.19
CA VAL A 123 -20.50 5.55 -1.99
C VAL A 123 -21.09 6.30 -3.20
N GLU A 124 -21.53 7.54 -2.98
CA GLU A 124 -22.17 8.36 -4.03
C GLU A 124 -21.15 8.83 -5.11
N ASP A 125 -19.87 8.93 -4.76
CA ASP A 125 -18.81 9.38 -5.66
C ASP A 125 -18.07 8.21 -6.31
N ARG A 126 -18.38 6.98 -5.92
CA ARG A 126 -17.71 5.79 -6.45
C ARG A 126 -17.97 5.65 -7.96
N VAL A 127 -16.89 5.49 -8.73
CA VAL A 127 -16.94 5.26 -10.19
C VAL A 127 -16.25 3.97 -10.60
N VAL A 128 -15.33 3.44 -9.78
CA VAL A 128 -14.63 2.18 -10.04
C VAL A 128 -15.35 1.04 -9.29
N PRO A 129 -16.06 0.14 -9.98
CA PRO A 129 -16.70 -1.00 -9.32
C PRO A 129 -15.65 -1.99 -8.80
N PRO A 130 -15.99 -2.81 -7.78
CA PRO A 130 -15.07 -3.79 -7.20
C PRO A 130 -14.46 -4.74 -8.23
N GLU A 131 -15.23 -5.12 -9.24
CA GLU A 131 -14.82 -6.05 -10.30
C GLU A 131 -13.60 -5.55 -11.07
N GLU A 132 -13.49 -4.24 -11.28
CA GLU A 132 -12.35 -3.65 -12.00
C GLU A 132 -11.05 -3.73 -11.21
N GLY A 133 -11.11 -3.48 -9.91
CA GLY A 133 -9.97 -3.70 -9.02
C GLY A 133 -9.55 -5.17 -8.97
N MET A 134 -10.52 -6.08 -8.85
CA MET A 134 -10.29 -7.52 -8.88
C MET A 134 -9.67 -7.98 -10.20
N ASN A 135 -10.18 -7.49 -11.34
CA ASN A 135 -9.65 -7.82 -12.66
C ASN A 135 -8.19 -7.39 -12.80
N LEU A 136 -7.86 -6.17 -12.39
CA LEU A 136 -6.48 -5.69 -12.43
C LEU A 136 -5.57 -6.52 -11.52
N ALA A 137 -6.00 -6.81 -10.29
CA ALA A 137 -5.24 -7.64 -9.37
C ALA A 137 -4.99 -9.04 -9.95
N ASN A 138 -5.99 -9.66 -10.58
CA ASN A 138 -5.85 -10.96 -11.25
C ASN A 138 -4.84 -10.90 -12.42
N GLN A 139 -4.87 -9.84 -13.22
CA GLN A 139 -3.90 -9.64 -14.30
C GLN A 139 -2.47 -9.52 -13.77
N LEU A 140 -2.30 -8.89 -12.60
CA LEU A 140 -1.00 -8.71 -11.96
C LEU A 140 -0.58 -9.91 -11.10
N GLY A 141 -1.45 -10.89 -10.88
CA GLY A 141 -1.18 -12.04 -10.02
C GLY A 141 -1.06 -11.68 -8.54
N ILE A 142 -1.78 -10.66 -8.07
CA ILE A 142 -1.75 -10.16 -6.69
C ILE A 142 -3.14 -10.17 -6.06
N ASP A 143 -3.21 -10.05 -4.74
CA ASP A 143 -4.48 -9.97 -4.02
C ASP A 143 -5.08 -8.57 -4.09
N TYR A 144 -6.40 -8.51 -4.01
CA TYR A 144 -7.18 -7.29 -3.96
C TYR A 144 -7.94 -7.15 -2.64
N ILE A 145 -7.95 -5.95 -2.09
CA ILE A 145 -8.76 -5.59 -0.92
C ILE A 145 -9.28 -4.15 -1.07
N GLU A 146 -10.47 -3.91 -0.57
CA GLU A 146 -11.06 -2.57 -0.49
C GLU A 146 -10.99 -2.03 0.93
N THR A 147 -10.68 -0.74 1.06
CA THR A 147 -10.53 -0.07 2.35
C THR A 147 -11.34 1.23 2.43
N SER A 148 -11.72 1.58 3.64
CA SER A 148 -12.07 2.94 4.01
C SER A 148 -11.20 3.35 5.19
N VAL A 149 -10.29 4.28 4.96
CA VAL A 149 -9.46 4.84 6.04
C VAL A 149 -10.33 5.62 7.02
N ARG A 150 -11.34 6.34 6.49
CA ARG A 150 -12.29 7.11 7.29
C ARG A 150 -13.05 6.23 8.29
N ASP A 151 -13.61 5.11 7.80
CA ASP A 151 -14.43 4.21 8.61
C ASP A 151 -13.60 3.10 9.30
N ASP A 152 -12.29 3.13 9.15
CA ASP A 152 -11.35 2.11 9.64
C ASP A 152 -11.71 0.70 9.14
N LYS A 153 -12.14 0.61 7.90
CA LYS A 153 -12.51 -0.66 7.28
C LYS A 153 -11.33 -1.28 6.55
N ASN A 154 -10.97 -2.51 6.93
CA ASN A 154 -9.93 -3.31 6.31
C ASN A 154 -8.50 -2.72 6.34
N VAL A 155 -8.26 -1.64 7.10
CA VAL A 155 -6.93 -1.02 7.19
C VAL A 155 -5.90 -2.00 7.78
N ASN A 156 -6.18 -2.55 8.95
CA ASN A 156 -5.30 -3.56 9.57
C ASN A 156 -5.14 -4.80 8.69
N ARG A 157 -6.25 -5.26 8.09
CA ARG A 157 -6.24 -6.43 7.22
C ARG A 157 -5.34 -6.28 5.99
N ALA A 158 -5.30 -5.10 5.38
CA ALA A 158 -4.41 -4.83 4.24
C ALA A 158 -2.94 -5.03 4.61
N PHE A 159 -2.51 -4.48 5.75
CA PHE A 159 -1.13 -4.64 6.21
C PHE A 159 -0.81 -6.06 6.69
N GLU A 160 -1.76 -6.75 7.31
CA GLU A 160 -1.60 -8.17 7.64
C GLU A 160 -1.47 -9.04 6.40
N MET A 161 -2.25 -8.76 5.35
CA MET A 161 -2.16 -9.50 4.08
C MET A 161 -0.78 -9.40 3.46
N ILE A 162 -0.23 -8.20 3.32
CA ILE A 162 1.11 -8.05 2.74
C ILE A 162 2.19 -8.67 3.62
N ALA A 163 2.11 -8.51 4.93
CA ALA A 163 3.05 -9.12 5.86
C ALA A 163 3.01 -10.65 5.78
N ARG A 164 1.82 -11.25 5.71
CA ARG A 164 1.63 -12.69 5.53
C ARG A 164 2.26 -13.19 4.24
N ARG A 165 1.96 -12.54 3.12
CA ARG A 165 2.54 -12.90 1.82
C ARG A 165 4.07 -12.87 1.82
N ILE A 166 4.66 -11.86 2.45
CA ILE A 166 6.11 -11.79 2.57
C ILE A 166 6.63 -12.97 3.40
N CYS A 167 6.03 -13.24 4.56
CA CYS A 167 6.45 -14.37 5.40
C CYS A 167 6.35 -15.70 4.66
N GLU A 168 5.27 -15.95 3.92
CA GLU A 168 5.08 -17.17 3.13
C GLU A 168 6.13 -17.32 2.02
N SER A 169 6.62 -16.23 1.46
CA SER A 169 7.65 -16.24 0.42
C SER A 169 9.07 -16.52 0.94
N LEU A 170 9.27 -16.44 2.26
CA LEU A 170 10.59 -16.70 2.88
C LEU A 170 10.88 -18.19 3.13
N TYR A 171 9.88 -19.04 2.89
CA TYR A 171 9.96 -20.52 3.06
C TYR A 171 9.74 -21.24 1.74
#